data_d363300015431e7a203b1f2306fec87e
#
_entry.id   d363300015431e7a203b1f2306fec87e
#
_cell.length_a   1.000
_cell.length_b   1.000
_cell.length_c   1.000
_cell.angle_alpha   90.00
_cell.angle_beta   90.00
_cell.angle_gamma   90.00
#
_symmetry.space_group_name_H-M   'P 1'
#
loop_
_entity.id
_entity.type
_entity.pdbx_description
1 polymer ?
#
loop_
_entity_poly.entity_id
_entity_poly.type
_entity_poly.pdbx_seq_one_letter_code
_entity_poly.pdbx_strand_id
1 'polypeptide(L)'
;MTGVQTCALPILRLARTRDDSVAINDVEGPALIIAASGMCEGGRVLHHLRNLVEDPRTTILTIGFMAQHTLGRRLVERRPRVKIWGVERELRARVVSLEGFSAHADGDDLAAHAEACAAGLTVLVHGEPERQDALAERLRARGMAVAVPERGAQIAR
;
A
#
# COMPACT_ATOMS: atom_id res chain seq x y z
N MET A 1 -13.29 19.66 12.29
CA MET A 1 -13.25 18.32 12.93
C MET A 1 -14.63 17.70 12.75
N THR A 2 -14.85 17.03 11.66
CA THR A 2 -16.08 16.31 11.39
C THR A 2 -16.00 14.96 12.10
N GLY A 3 -16.66 14.87 13.25
CA GLY A 3 -16.85 13.60 13.95
C GLY A 3 -17.67 12.68 13.06
N VAL A 4 -17.04 11.64 12.52
CA VAL A 4 -17.77 10.50 11.99
C VAL A 4 -18.51 9.90 13.19
N GLN A 5 -19.81 10.16 13.30
CA GLN A 5 -20.68 9.40 14.18
C GLN A 5 -20.69 7.96 13.61
N THR A 6 -19.80 7.13 14.12
CA THR A 6 -19.96 5.70 14.02
C THR A 6 -21.25 5.39 14.79
N CYS A 7 -22.35 5.10 14.08
CA CYS A 7 -23.38 4.25 14.63
C CYS A 7 -22.66 2.98 15.06
N ALA A 8 -22.26 2.95 16.31
CA ALA A 8 -21.46 1.88 16.85
C ALA A 8 -22.32 0.62 16.86
N LEU A 9 -22.24 -0.12 15.79
CA LEU A 9 -22.55 -1.53 15.86
C LEU A 9 -21.62 -2.08 16.98
N PRO A 10 -22.13 -2.82 17.95
CA PRO A 10 -21.35 -3.32 19.09
C PRO A 10 -20.17 -4.21 18.69
N ILE A 11 -20.02 -4.49 17.39
CA ILE A 11 -18.97 -5.30 16.78
C ILE A 11 -17.73 -4.50 16.36
N LEU A 12 -17.77 -3.14 16.26
CA LEU A 12 -16.61 -2.34 15.90
C LEU A 12 -15.87 -1.89 17.16
N ARG A 13 -14.60 -2.31 17.29
CA ARG A 13 -13.71 -1.91 18.38
C ARG A 13 -12.52 -1.14 17.81
N LEU A 14 -12.21 0.01 18.39
CA LEU A 14 -11.05 0.81 18.05
C LEU A 14 -9.91 0.51 19.02
N ALA A 15 -8.86 -0.14 18.54
CA ALA A 15 -7.62 -0.36 19.29
C ALA A 15 -6.77 0.92 19.22
N ARG A 16 -6.86 1.77 20.25
CA ARG A 16 -6.12 3.04 20.31
C ARG A 16 -4.73 2.87 20.91
N THR A 17 -4.61 2.01 21.89
CA THR A 17 -3.36 1.73 22.59
C THR A 17 -2.67 0.45 22.05
N ARG A 18 -1.46 0.21 22.54
CA ARG A 18 -0.75 -1.05 22.28
C ARG A 18 -1.50 -2.22 22.92
N ASP A 19 -1.97 -2.04 24.15
CA ASP A 19 -2.63 -3.11 24.90
C ASP A 19 -3.96 -3.50 24.25
N ASP A 20 -4.73 -2.52 23.73
CA ASP A 20 -5.90 -2.81 22.92
C ASP A 20 -5.56 -3.68 21.70
N SER A 21 -4.43 -3.40 21.05
CA SER A 21 -3.99 -4.16 19.87
C SER A 21 -3.53 -5.58 20.25
N VAL A 22 -2.91 -5.75 21.41
CA VAL A 22 -2.53 -7.06 21.92
C VAL A 22 -3.76 -7.89 22.26
N ALA A 23 -4.77 -7.29 22.89
CA ALA A 23 -6.02 -7.95 23.25
C ALA A 23 -6.81 -8.50 22.04
N ILE A 24 -6.53 -8.00 20.82
CA ILE A 24 -7.13 -8.57 19.59
C ILE A 24 -6.70 -10.03 19.38
N ASN A 25 -5.52 -10.43 19.86
CA ASN A 25 -5.04 -11.80 19.68
C ASN A 25 -5.85 -12.84 20.49
N ASP A 26 -6.57 -12.38 21.51
CA ASP A 26 -7.37 -13.22 22.41
C ASP A 26 -8.85 -13.25 21.98
N VAL A 27 -9.21 -12.62 20.86
CA VAL A 27 -10.58 -12.62 20.36
C VAL A 27 -10.93 -13.98 19.80
N GLU A 28 -11.91 -14.62 20.39
CA GLU A 28 -12.48 -15.88 19.91
C GLU A 28 -13.50 -15.64 18.78
N GLY A 29 -13.48 -16.50 17.77
CA GLY A 29 -14.39 -16.47 16.63
C GLY A 29 -13.90 -15.65 15.44
N PRO A 30 -14.76 -15.44 14.42
CA PRO A 30 -14.38 -14.71 13.24
C PRO A 30 -14.23 -13.22 13.55
N ALA A 31 -13.10 -12.62 13.15
CA ALA A 31 -12.79 -11.22 13.34
C ALA A 31 -12.17 -10.61 12.07
N LEU A 32 -12.48 -9.34 11.82
CA LEU A 32 -11.81 -8.53 10.79
C LEU A 32 -10.89 -7.51 11.47
N ILE A 33 -9.60 -7.62 11.22
CA ILE A 33 -8.58 -6.71 11.75
C ILE A 33 -8.19 -5.74 10.64
N ILE A 34 -8.41 -4.43 10.87
CA ILE A 34 -7.96 -3.36 9.97
C ILE A 34 -6.78 -2.65 10.63
N ALA A 35 -5.59 -2.76 10.03
CA ALA A 35 -4.37 -2.22 10.59
C ALA A 35 -3.45 -1.60 9.51
N ALA A 36 -2.78 -0.52 9.84
CA ALA A 36 -1.73 0.09 9.02
C ALA A 36 -0.35 -0.54 9.38
N SER A 37 0.64 -0.47 8.50
CA SER A 37 0.71 0.21 7.20
C SER A 37 0.29 -0.70 6.04
N GLY A 38 -0.18 -0.08 4.93
CA GLY A 38 -0.64 -0.83 3.76
C GLY A 38 0.44 -1.69 3.10
N MET A 39 1.70 -1.24 3.06
CA MET A 39 2.84 -1.98 2.49
C MET A 39 3.37 -3.09 3.42
N CYS A 40 2.84 -3.23 4.63
CA CYS A 40 3.26 -4.17 5.66
C CYS A 40 4.74 -4.01 6.08
N GLU A 41 5.33 -2.80 5.96
CA GLU A 41 6.73 -2.55 6.35
C GLU A 41 6.87 -1.98 7.76
N GLY A 42 5.76 -1.60 8.39
CA GLY A 42 5.73 -1.03 9.74
C GLY A 42 4.36 -1.08 10.35
N GLY A 43 4.24 -0.57 11.58
CA GLY A 43 2.98 -0.45 12.27
C GLY A 43 2.46 -1.75 12.90
N ARG A 44 1.22 -1.69 13.38
CA ARG A 44 0.60 -2.80 14.11
C ARG A 44 0.28 -4.01 13.24
N VAL A 45 0.11 -3.81 11.94
CA VAL A 45 -0.14 -4.90 10.99
C VAL A 45 0.94 -5.98 11.07
N LEU A 46 2.21 -5.62 11.32
CA LEU A 46 3.30 -6.60 11.45
C LEU A 46 3.10 -7.54 12.66
N HIS A 47 2.55 -7.02 13.77
CA HIS A 47 2.25 -7.84 14.95
C HIS A 47 1.17 -8.87 14.63
N HIS A 48 0.09 -8.44 13.96
CA HIS A 48 -0.99 -9.33 13.57
C HIS A 48 -0.53 -10.34 12.51
N LEU A 49 0.23 -9.92 11.50
CA LEU A 49 0.80 -10.82 10.50
C LEU A 49 1.71 -11.87 11.13
N ARG A 50 2.56 -11.48 12.10
CA ARG A 50 3.42 -12.43 12.81
C ARG A 50 2.63 -13.56 13.45
N ASN A 51 1.45 -13.27 13.99
CA ASN A 51 0.64 -14.24 14.70
C ASN A 51 -0.27 -15.06 13.76
N LEU A 52 -0.62 -14.51 12.59
CA LEU A 52 -1.69 -15.03 11.75
C LEU A 52 -1.22 -15.59 10.40
N VAL A 53 -0.01 -15.26 9.94
CA VAL A 53 0.47 -15.62 8.59
C VAL A 53 0.59 -17.14 8.38
N GLU A 54 0.82 -17.90 9.45
CA GLU A 54 0.96 -19.36 9.43
C GLU A 54 -0.37 -20.09 9.70
N ASP A 55 -1.45 -19.37 10.01
CA ASP A 55 -2.78 -19.99 10.22
C ASP A 55 -3.56 -20.07 8.89
N PRO A 56 -3.85 -21.28 8.38
CA PRO A 56 -4.57 -21.46 7.12
C PRO A 56 -6.03 -20.98 7.15
N ARG A 57 -6.60 -20.72 8.35
CA ARG A 57 -7.94 -20.14 8.50
C ARG A 57 -7.96 -18.63 8.27
N THR A 58 -6.78 -18.00 8.28
CA THR A 58 -6.62 -16.56 8.08
C THR A 58 -6.70 -16.20 6.61
N THR A 59 -7.39 -15.10 6.31
CA THR A 59 -7.30 -14.42 5.02
C THR A 59 -6.65 -13.06 5.21
N ILE A 60 -5.55 -12.83 4.52
CA ILE A 60 -4.88 -11.53 4.44
C ILE A 60 -5.44 -10.79 3.24
N LEU A 61 -6.10 -9.64 3.50
CA LEU A 61 -6.65 -8.79 2.47
C LEU A 61 -5.72 -7.60 2.27
N THR A 62 -5.08 -7.52 1.10
CA THR A 62 -4.27 -6.36 0.71
C THR A 62 -5.11 -5.40 -0.12
N ILE A 63 -4.92 -4.10 0.12
CA ILE A 63 -5.68 -3.05 -0.55
C ILE A 63 -4.72 -2.13 -1.29
N GLY A 64 -4.94 -2.00 -2.61
CA GLY A 64 -4.15 -1.15 -3.47
C GLY A 64 -2.78 -1.71 -3.83
N PHE A 65 -1.92 -0.83 -4.33
CA PHE A 65 -0.59 -1.16 -4.86
C PHE A 65 0.40 -1.57 -3.77
N MET A 66 1.19 -2.61 -4.04
CA MET A 66 2.29 -3.07 -3.19
C MET A 66 3.63 -2.83 -3.91
N ALA A 67 4.44 -1.92 -3.38
CA ALA A 67 5.74 -1.58 -3.96
C ALA A 67 6.71 -2.77 -3.93
N GLN A 68 7.64 -2.78 -4.88
CA GLN A 68 8.70 -3.79 -4.95
C GLN A 68 9.50 -3.85 -3.63
N HIS A 69 9.99 -5.03 -3.29
CA HIS A 69 10.78 -5.33 -2.09
C HIS A 69 10.05 -5.21 -0.74
N THR A 70 8.76 -4.85 -0.70
CA THR A 70 7.98 -4.78 0.54
C THR A 70 7.48 -6.16 0.97
N LEU A 71 7.13 -6.30 2.25
CA LEU A 71 6.47 -7.51 2.76
C LEU A 71 5.10 -7.68 2.10
N GLY A 72 4.33 -6.59 1.92
CA GLY A 72 3.04 -6.61 1.22
C GLY A 72 3.17 -7.20 -0.19
N ARG A 73 4.21 -6.82 -0.93
CA ARG A 73 4.48 -7.39 -2.26
C ARG A 73 4.75 -8.88 -2.21
N ARG A 74 5.57 -9.35 -1.26
CA ARG A 74 5.86 -10.78 -1.09
C ARG A 74 4.63 -11.60 -0.74
N LEU A 75 3.69 -11.03 0.05
CA LEU A 75 2.40 -11.65 0.36
C LEU A 75 1.53 -11.78 -0.91
N VAL A 76 1.41 -10.72 -1.71
CA VAL A 76 0.65 -10.73 -2.96
C VAL A 76 1.23 -11.73 -3.97
N GLU A 77 2.56 -11.82 -4.05
CA GLU A 77 3.27 -12.82 -4.86
C GLU A 77 3.14 -14.25 -4.31
N ARG A 78 2.50 -14.42 -3.16
CA ARG A 78 2.30 -15.72 -2.49
C ARG A 78 3.61 -16.48 -2.31
N ARG A 79 4.69 -15.78 -1.92
CA ARG A 79 5.95 -16.44 -1.62
C ARG A 79 5.75 -17.44 -0.49
N PRO A 80 6.25 -18.68 -0.58
CA PRO A 80 5.99 -19.72 0.41
C PRO A 80 6.52 -19.35 1.81
N ARG A 81 7.50 -18.44 1.86
CA ARG A 81 8.07 -17.90 3.10
C ARG A 81 8.24 -16.41 3.03
N VAL A 82 7.96 -15.74 4.13
CA VAL A 82 8.09 -14.29 4.28
C VAL A 82 8.86 -13.96 5.57
N LYS A 83 9.62 -12.85 5.57
CA LYS A 83 10.32 -12.38 6.77
C LYS A 83 9.51 -11.30 7.45
N ILE A 84 9.22 -11.51 8.75
CA ILE A 84 8.58 -10.52 9.61
C ILE A 84 9.53 -10.25 10.78
N TRP A 85 10.04 -9.01 10.90
CA TRP A 85 11.10 -8.63 11.84
C TRP A 85 12.33 -9.52 11.80
N GLY A 86 12.77 -9.87 10.60
CA GLY A 86 13.94 -10.72 10.36
C GLY A 86 13.70 -12.22 10.58
N VAL A 87 12.56 -12.62 11.16
CA VAL A 87 12.19 -14.03 11.38
C VAL A 87 11.44 -14.55 10.16
N GLU A 88 11.92 -15.65 9.60
CA GLU A 88 11.25 -16.33 8.49
C GLU A 88 10.02 -17.10 8.98
N ARG A 89 8.90 -16.98 8.25
CA ARG A 89 7.63 -17.63 8.54
C ARG A 89 7.04 -18.21 7.28
N GLU A 90 6.34 -19.33 7.43
CA GLU A 90 5.63 -19.96 6.33
C GLU A 90 4.33 -19.19 6.03
N LEU A 91 4.05 -18.91 4.75
CA LEU A 91 2.79 -18.30 4.35
C LEU A 91 1.74 -19.39 4.12
N ARG A 92 0.92 -19.64 5.12
CA ARG A 92 -0.23 -20.57 5.06
C ARG A 92 -1.56 -19.84 4.93
N ALA A 93 -1.62 -18.59 5.37
CA ALA A 93 -2.79 -17.75 5.23
C ALA A 93 -3.13 -17.54 3.74
N ARG A 94 -4.44 -17.46 3.44
CA ARG A 94 -4.91 -17.09 2.11
C ARG A 94 -4.64 -15.61 1.86
N VAL A 95 -4.09 -15.25 0.71
CA VAL A 95 -3.90 -13.85 0.33
C VAL A 95 -4.86 -13.46 -0.78
N VAL A 96 -5.55 -12.35 -0.60
CA VAL A 96 -6.49 -11.75 -1.56
C VAL A 96 -6.14 -10.28 -1.73
N SER A 97 -6.08 -9.80 -2.97
CA SER A 97 -5.81 -8.39 -3.30
C SER A 97 -7.08 -7.73 -3.82
N LEU A 98 -7.38 -6.53 -3.33
CA LEU A 98 -8.43 -5.65 -3.83
C LEU A 98 -7.79 -4.37 -4.39
N GLU A 99 -8.03 -4.09 -5.66
CA GLU A 99 -7.44 -2.93 -6.33
C GLU A 99 -8.36 -1.70 -6.34
N GLY A 100 -9.63 -1.87 -6.02
CA GLY A 100 -10.68 -0.83 -6.15
C GLY A 100 -10.70 0.27 -5.08
N PHE A 101 -9.77 0.28 -4.12
CA PHE A 101 -9.74 1.24 -3.00
C PHE A 101 -8.49 2.12 -3.01
N SER A 102 -7.85 2.32 -4.17
CA SER A 102 -6.73 3.24 -4.29
C SER A 102 -7.21 4.69 -4.20
N ALA A 103 -6.55 5.49 -3.37
CA ALA A 103 -6.71 6.95 -3.33
C ALA A 103 -5.66 7.68 -4.19
N HIS A 104 -4.78 6.94 -4.85
CA HIS A 104 -3.80 7.51 -5.76
C HIS A 104 -4.44 7.80 -7.12
N ALA A 105 -4.06 8.93 -7.71
CA ALA A 105 -4.40 9.26 -9.09
C ALA A 105 -3.84 8.19 -10.06
N ASP A 106 -4.62 7.83 -11.04
CA ASP A 106 -4.14 6.94 -12.10
C ASP A 106 -3.34 7.70 -13.18
N GLY A 107 -2.87 6.99 -14.20
CA GLY A 107 -2.07 7.60 -15.27
C GLY A 107 -2.86 8.59 -16.13
N ASP A 108 -4.19 8.46 -16.22
CA ASP A 108 -5.05 9.40 -16.93
C ASP A 108 -5.23 10.68 -16.13
N ASP A 109 -5.49 10.56 -14.84
CA ASP A 109 -5.60 11.69 -13.92
C ASP A 109 -4.30 12.50 -13.85
N LEU A 110 -3.16 11.81 -13.75
CA LEU A 110 -1.84 12.45 -13.74
C LEU A 110 -1.55 13.19 -15.04
N ALA A 111 -1.91 12.60 -16.18
CA ALA A 111 -1.73 13.25 -17.48
C ALA A 111 -2.63 14.48 -17.63
N ALA A 112 -3.90 14.37 -17.25
CA ALA A 112 -4.84 15.51 -17.29
C ALA A 112 -4.37 16.65 -16.35
N HIS A 113 -3.86 16.30 -15.17
CA HIS A 113 -3.30 17.28 -14.24
C HIS A 113 -2.07 17.99 -14.82
N ALA A 114 -1.14 17.25 -15.43
CA ALA A 114 0.05 17.83 -16.04
C ALA A 114 -0.31 18.78 -17.19
N GLU A 115 -1.29 18.42 -18.02
CA GLU A 115 -1.81 19.30 -19.09
C GLU A 115 -2.43 20.58 -18.51
N ALA A 116 -3.26 20.46 -17.47
CA ALA A 116 -3.91 21.61 -16.84
C ALA A 116 -2.90 22.58 -16.20
N CYS A 117 -1.75 22.08 -15.73
CA CYS A 117 -0.67 22.92 -15.19
C CYS A 117 0.03 23.76 -16.27
N ALA A 118 0.00 23.37 -17.53
CA ALA A 118 0.63 24.04 -18.67
C ALA A 118 2.10 24.43 -18.41
N ALA A 119 2.85 23.58 -17.71
CA ALA A 119 4.21 23.84 -17.32
C ALA A 119 5.18 23.71 -18.50
N GLY A 120 6.23 24.57 -18.55
CA GLY A 120 7.28 24.48 -19.57
C GLY A 120 8.11 23.20 -19.49
N LEU A 121 8.17 22.58 -18.32
CA LEU A 121 8.83 21.28 -18.08
C LEU A 121 8.06 20.52 -17.00
N THR A 122 7.71 19.28 -17.28
CA THR A 122 7.17 18.33 -16.30
C THR A 122 8.26 17.37 -15.83
N VAL A 123 8.44 17.27 -14.52
CA VAL A 123 9.47 16.41 -13.94
C VAL A 123 8.78 15.25 -13.19
N LEU A 124 9.05 14.02 -13.62
CA LEU A 124 8.51 12.83 -12.97
C LEU A 124 9.50 12.32 -11.92
N VAL A 125 9.06 12.28 -10.68
CA VAL A 125 9.83 11.78 -9.55
C VAL A 125 8.98 10.81 -8.73
N HIS A 126 9.64 9.85 -8.09
CA HIS A 126 8.97 8.86 -7.24
C HIS A 126 8.00 7.94 -8.01
N GLY A 127 8.43 6.72 -8.24
CA GLY A 127 7.67 5.68 -8.95
C GLY A 127 8.58 4.55 -9.40
N GLU A 128 7.98 3.46 -9.82
CA GLU A 128 8.74 2.38 -10.46
C GLU A 128 9.18 2.84 -11.86
N PRO A 129 10.43 2.54 -12.27
CA PRO A 129 10.99 3.03 -13.54
C PRO A 129 10.07 2.79 -14.74
N GLU A 130 9.56 1.57 -14.89
CA GLU A 130 8.66 1.19 -15.99
C GLU A 130 7.38 2.05 -16.04
N ARG A 131 6.85 2.41 -14.87
CA ARG A 131 5.65 3.26 -14.78
C ARG A 131 5.96 4.73 -15.05
N GLN A 132 7.14 5.20 -14.62
CA GLN A 132 7.61 6.55 -14.93
C GLN A 132 7.84 6.69 -16.44
N ASP A 133 8.48 5.71 -17.08
CA ASP A 133 8.73 5.71 -18.52
C ASP A 133 7.43 5.72 -19.32
N ALA A 134 6.48 4.87 -18.96
CA ALA A 134 5.17 4.80 -19.61
C ALA A 134 4.41 6.14 -19.50
N LEU A 135 4.43 6.80 -18.33
CA LEU A 135 3.84 8.11 -18.16
C LEU A 135 4.59 9.19 -18.95
N ALA A 136 5.93 9.15 -18.95
CA ALA A 136 6.75 10.08 -19.70
C ALA A 136 6.48 10.01 -21.21
N GLU A 137 6.42 8.80 -21.77
CA GLU A 137 6.07 8.60 -23.19
C GLU A 137 4.69 9.17 -23.52
N ARG A 138 3.72 8.92 -22.67
CA ARG A 138 2.34 9.41 -22.82
C ARG A 138 2.27 10.93 -22.81
N LEU A 139 2.98 11.60 -21.92
CA LEU A 139 3.03 13.06 -21.84
C LEU A 139 3.80 13.66 -23.02
N ARG A 140 4.91 13.05 -23.44
CA ARG A 140 5.66 13.47 -24.63
C ARG A 140 4.84 13.35 -25.91
N ALA A 141 4.04 12.28 -26.04
CA ALA A 141 3.12 12.11 -27.17
C ALA A 141 2.06 13.23 -27.25
N ARG A 142 1.79 13.91 -26.14
CA ARG A 142 0.91 15.10 -26.06
C ARG A 142 1.66 16.43 -26.23
N GLY A 143 2.93 16.38 -26.65
CA GLY A 143 3.75 17.55 -26.92
C GLY A 143 4.38 18.19 -25.68
N MET A 144 4.37 17.55 -24.53
CA MET A 144 4.93 18.10 -23.29
C MET A 144 6.42 17.81 -23.18
N ALA A 145 7.19 18.77 -22.66
CA ALA A 145 8.58 18.53 -22.26
C ALA A 145 8.60 17.75 -20.91
N VAL A 146 9.26 16.58 -20.91
CA VAL A 146 9.26 15.69 -19.74
C VAL A 146 10.66 15.22 -19.42
N ALA A 147 11.08 15.38 -18.16
CA ALA A 147 12.29 14.84 -17.59
C ALA A 147 11.98 13.75 -16.56
N VAL A 148 12.75 12.65 -16.59
CA VAL A 148 12.74 11.58 -15.58
C VAL A 148 14.15 11.51 -15.01
N PRO A 149 14.46 12.30 -13.96
CA PRO A 149 15.82 12.37 -13.44
C PRO A 149 16.17 11.18 -12.56
N GLU A 150 17.40 10.74 -12.59
CA GLU A 150 17.94 9.85 -11.60
C GLU A 150 18.07 10.54 -10.23
N ARG A 151 18.17 9.75 -9.18
CA ARG A 151 18.33 10.28 -7.82
C ARG A 151 19.61 11.11 -7.70
N GLY A 152 19.49 12.37 -7.32
CA GLY A 152 20.61 13.31 -7.19
C GLY A 152 20.93 14.10 -8.46
N ALA A 153 20.20 13.89 -9.55
CA ALA A 153 20.35 14.71 -10.76
C ALA A 153 19.93 16.16 -10.49
N GLN A 154 20.67 17.11 -11.10
CA GLN A 154 20.31 18.51 -11.13
C GLN A 154 19.54 18.81 -12.42
N ILE A 155 18.40 19.48 -12.28
CA ILE A 155 17.58 19.89 -13.42
C ILE A 155 17.86 21.39 -13.63
N ALA A 156 18.52 21.71 -14.75
CA ALA A 156 18.66 23.09 -15.15
C ALA A 156 17.29 23.68 -15.57
N ARG A 157 17.03 24.92 -15.17
CA ARG A 157 15.85 25.70 -15.60
C ARG A 157 16.05 26.21 -17.00
#